data_c6ca4cc81a7b8698262ffc6bcf53de7f
#
_entry.id   c6ca4cc81a7b8698262ffc6bcf53de7f
#
_cell.length_a   1.000
_cell.length_b   1.000
_cell.length_c   1.000
_cell.angle_alpha   90.00
_cell.angle_beta   90.00
_cell.angle_gamma   90.00
#
_symmetry.space_group_name_H-M   'P 1'
#
loop_
_entity.id
_entity.type
_entity.pdbx_description
1 polymer ?
#
loop_
_entity_poly.entity_id
_entity_poly.type
_entity_poly.pdbx_seq_one_letter_code
_entity_poly.pdbx_strand_id
1 'polypeptide(L)'
;MLLEEKNIDMKYESCINVKNYISISKVLITLLLFICNFYCFSQEEKKFIREGNKQYYEKKYEAAEKKYLQGLIKNKDSYKSAFNLGDAYYQQGKYEEAAEQFQSLTHRATAKDTLSKAYHNLGNSLMKTKKYQEGLDAYKNALKNNPNDEDSRYNYAYAQQMLQQQKQQQQKDKDNKDKDKKDKKEDKDNKDNKDNKDKDNKDKDKKDEDKKEEEKKNDKENKDKQEQKPQQNKISKEDAQRLLDALQNDEKNLQDKIKKDKMKGVKVKIEKDW
;
A
#
# COMPACT_ATOMS: atom_id res chain seq x y z
N MET A 1 -68.52 12.36 -53.96
CA MET A 1 -67.72 13.45 -53.33
C MET A 1 -67.33 13.11 -51.86
N LEU A 2 -68.28 13.02 -50.91
CA LEU A 2 -68.00 12.71 -49.50
C LEU A 2 -67.32 11.32 -49.20
N LEU A 3 -67.52 10.31 -50.01
CA LEU A 3 -66.91 8.98 -49.91
C LEU A 3 -65.49 8.94 -50.47
N GLU A 4 -65.22 9.79 -51.50
CA GLU A 4 -63.86 9.91 -52.04
C GLU A 4 -62.89 10.66 -51.11
N GLU A 5 -63.39 11.71 -50.45
CA GLU A 5 -62.60 12.44 -49.42
C GLU A 5 -62.24 11.54 -48.25
N LYS A 6 -63.18 10.75 -47.70
CA LYS A 6 -62.85 9.77 -46.62
C LYS A 6 -61.87 8.70 -47.06
N ASN A 7 -61.88 8.29 -48.31
CA ASN A 7 -60.89 7.32 -48.81
C ASN A 7 -59.45 7.92 -48.93
N ILE A 8 -59.42 9.21 -49.29
CA ILE A 8 -58.15 9.95 -49.37
C ILE A 8 -57.56 10.14 -47.96
N ASP A 9 -58.36 10.52 -46.96
CA ASP A 9 -57.93 10.72 -45.58
C ASP A 9 -57.46 9.41 -44.95
N MET A 10 -58.15 8.29 -45.14
CA MET A 10 -57.70 6.96 -44.66
C MET A 10 -56.38 6.52 -45.32
N LYS A 11 -56.17 6.84 -46.60
CA LYS A 11 -54.84 6.55 -47.22
C LYS A 11 -53.73 7.43 -46.70
N TYR A 12 -54.05 8.68 -46.39
CA TYR A 12 -53.05 9.62 -45.81
C TYR A 12 -52.63 9.21 -44.39
N GLU A 13 -53.58 8.85 -43.52
CA GLU A 13 -53.31 8.34 -42.16
C GLU A 13 -52.55 7.02 -42.21
N SER A 14 -52.91 6.10 -43.11
CA SER A 14 -52.11 4.84 -43.20
C SER A 14 -50.69 5.07 -43.69
N CYS A 15 -50.45 6.04 -44.56
CA CYS A 15 -49.14 6.41 -45.06
C CYS A 15 -48.26 7.07 -43.95
N ILE A 16 -48.88 7.91 -43.10
CA ILE A 16 -48.22 8.52 -41.94
C ILE A 16 -47.87 7.45 -40.92
N ASN A 17 -48.78 6.54 -40.62
CA ASN A 17 -48.53 5.44 -39.67
C ASN A 17 -47.39 4.52 -40.14
N VAL A 18 -47.31 4.18 -41.41
CA VAL A 18 -46.21 3.39 -42.01
C VAL A 18 -44.88 4.14 -41.91
N LYS A 19 -44.82 5.44 -42.20
CA LYS A 19 -43.60 6.24 -42.05
C LYS A 19 -43.12 6.31 -40.58
N ASN A 20 -44.04 6.49 -39.64
CA ASN A 20 -43.74 6.50 -38.22
C ASN A 20 -43.23 5.13 -37.76
N TYR A 21 -43.82 4.03 -38.21
CA TYR A 21 -43.39 2.68 -37.91
C TYR A 21 -41.96 2.39 -38.41
N ILE A 22 -41.65 2.82 -39.65
CA ILE A 22 -40.30 2.70 -40.23
C ILE A 22 -39.30 3.55 -39.46
N SER A 23 -39.67 4.74 -39.01
CA SER A 23 -38.81 5.62 -38.21
C SER A 23 -38.50 5.01 -36.86
N ILE A 24 -39.51 4.50 -36.14
CA ILE A 24 -39.35 3.81 -34.84
C ILE A 24 -38.47 2.55 -34.98
N SER A 25 -38.70 1.76 -36.03
CA SER A 25 -37.92 0.56 -36.33
C SER A 25 -36.44 0.89 -36.56
N LYS A 26 -36.13 1.96 -37.29
CA LYS A 26 -34.73 2.43 -37.48
C LYS A 26 -34.08 2.83 -36.14
N VAL A 27 -34.80 3.57 -35.29
CA VAL A 27 -34.31 3.96 -33.97
C VAL A 27 -34.03 2.73 -33.09
N LEU A 28 -34.94 1.74 -33.10
CA LEU A 28 -34.73 0.49 -32.34
C LEU A 28 -33.53 -0.32 -32.85
N ILE A 29 -33.34 -0.40 -34.18
CA ILE A 29 -32.20 -1.07 -34.79
C ILE A 29 -30.87 -0.37 -34.42
N THR A 30 -30.83 0.96 -34.48
CA THR A 30 -29.63 1.72 -34.10
C THR A 30 -29.31 1.56 -32.59
N LEU A 31 -30.33 1.55 -31.74
CA LEU A 31 -30.21 1.30 -30.32
C LEU A 31 -29.68 -0.12 -30.05
N LEU A 32 -30.20 -1.12 -30.75
CA LEU A 32 -29.74 -2.51 -30.63
C LEU A 32 -28.28 -2.66 -31.07
N LEU A 33 -27.88 -2.04 -32.16
CA LEU A 33 -26.49 -2.04 -32.62
C LEU A 33 -25.56 -1.36 -31.63
N PHE A 34 -26.00 -0.29 -30.98
CA PHE A 34 -25.27 0.41 -29.96
C PHE A 34 -25.05 -0.50 -28.71
N ILE A 35 -26.11 -1.17 -28.28
CA ILE A 35 -26.06 -2.13 -27.17
C ILE A 35 -25.09 -3.31 -27.47
N CYS A 36 -25.16 -3.86 -28.70
CA CYS A 36 -24.24 -4.95 -29.11
C CYS A 36 -22.75 -4.54 -29.04
N ASN A 37 -22.42 -3.30 -29.42
CA ASN A 37 -21.05 -2.82 -29.30
C ASN A 37 -20.56 -2.76 -27.85
N PHE A 38 -21.40 -2.34 -26.89
CA PHE A 38 -21.06 -2.35 -25.47
C PHE A 38 -20.82 -3.77 -24.92
N TYR A 39 -21.60 -4.76 -25.34
CA TYR A 39 -21.41 -6.15 -24.92
C TYR A 39 -20.11 -6.75 -25.46
N CYS A 40 -19.74 -6.46 -26.70
CA CYS A 40 -18.47 -6.94 -27.27
C CYS A 40 -17.25 -6.41 -26.50
N PHE A 41 -17.25 -5.13 -26.12
CA PHE A 41 -16.13 -4.50 -25.42
C PHE A 41 -15.90 -5.10 -24.03
N SER A 42 -16.97 -5.40 -23.28
CA SER A 42 -16.91 -6.03 -21.95
C SER A 42 -16.40 -7.48 -21.98
N GLN A 43 -16.52 -8.19 -23.11
CA GLN A 43 -16.08 -9.59 -23.20
C GLN A 43 -14.58 -9.72 -23.40
N GLU A 44 -13.93 -8.79 -24.10
CA GLU A 44 -12.48 -8.82 -24.33
C GLU A 44 -11.70 -8.64 -23.03
N GLU A 45 -12.09 -7.69 -22.18
CA GLU A 45 -11.48 -7.51 -20.85
C GLU A 45 -11.52 -8.80 -20.04
N LYS A 46 -12.69 -9.44 -19.95
CA LYS A 46 -12.87 -10.69 -19.20
C LYS A 46 -12.01 -11.84 -19.73
N LYS A 47 -11.74 -11.86 -21.05
CA LYS A 47 -10.82 -12.81 -21.67
C LYS A 47 -9.40 -12.60 -21.13
N PHE A 48 -8.91 -11.37 -21.14
CA PHE A 48 -7.56 -11.06 -20.63
C PHE A 48 -7.41 -11.34 -19.14
N ILE A 49 -8.43 -11.05 -18.33
CA ILE A 49 -8.43 -11.41 -16.91
C ILE A 49 -8.31 -12.93 -16.73
N ARG A 50 -9.09 -13.73 -17.46
CA ARG A 50 -9.02 -15.20 -17.37
C ARG A 50 -7.66 -15.75 -17.80
N GLU A 51 -7.10 -15.23 -18.90
CA GLU A 51 -5.75 -15.61 -19.36
C GLU A 51 -4.68 -15.20 -18.34
N GLY A 52 -4.78 -14.00 -17.77
CA GLY A 52 -3.90 -13.53 -16.72
C GLY A 52 -3.96 -14.40 -15.47
N ASN A 53 -5.17 -14.74 -15.02
CA ASN A 53 -5.35 -15.64 -13.88
C ASN A 53 -4.72 -17.01 -14.14
N LYS A 54 -4.87 -17.58 -15.34
CA LYS A 54 -4.21 -18.83 -15.70
C LYS A 54 -2.69 -18.73 -15.56
N GLN A 55 -2.08 -17.67 -16.11
CA GLN A 55 -0.63 -17.43 -15.99
C GLN A 55 -0.21 -17.25 -14.53
N TYR A 56 -1.01 -16.53 -13.74
CA TYR A 56 -0.76 -16.30 -12.32
C TYR A 56 -0.74 -17.60 -11.52
N TYR A 57 -1.71 -18.48 -11.72
CA TYR A 57 -1.76 -19.81 -11.07
C TYR A 57 -0.59 -20.71 -11.49
N GLU A 58 -0.10 -20.56 -12.71
CA GLU A 58 1.10 -21.22 -13.21
C GLU A 58 2.39 -20.56 -12.67
N LYS A 59 2.29 -19.56 -11.79
CA LYS A 59 3.40 -18.75 -11.23
C LYS A 59 4.20 -17.99 -12.29
N LYS A 60 3.64 -17.78 -13.46
CA LYS A 60 4.21 -16.98 -14.57
C LYS A 60 3.76 -15.53 -14.42
N TYR A 61 4.27 -14.86 -13.41
CA TYR A 61 3.75 -13.56 -12.96
C TYR A 61 3.95 -12.44 -13.98
N GLU A 62 5.06 -12.45 -14.73
CA GLU A 62 5.33 -11.47 -15.80
C GLU A 62 4.37 -11.66 -17.00
N ALA A 63 3.99 -12.93 -17.29
CA ALA A 63 3.00 -13.21 -18.32
C ALA A 63 1.59 -12.80 -17.86
N ALA A 64 1.27 -13.00 -16.58
CA ALA A 64 0.02 -12.54 -15.97
C ALA A 64 -0.08 -11.00 -15.98
N GLU A 65 0.98 -10.29 -15.61
CA GLU A 65 1.09 -8.83 -15.69
C GLU A 65 0.70 -8.32 -17.07
N LYS A 66 1.33 -8.87 -18.13
CA LYS A 66 1.04 -8.48 -19.52
C LYS A 66 -0.45 -8.65 -19.88
N LYS A 67 -1.08 -9.72 -19.39
CA LYS A 67 -2.51 -9.97 -19.63
C LYS A 67 -3.41 -8.99 -18.87
N TYR A 68 -3.09 -8.69 -17.62
CA TYR A 68 -3.86 -7.71 -16.83
C TYR A 68 -3.72 -6.30 -17.41
N LEU A 69 -2.53 -5.92 -17.90
CA LEU A 69 -2.33 -4.67 -18.64
C LEU A 69 -3.16 -4.61 -19.92
N GLN A 70 -3.23 -5.72 -20.69
CA GLN A 70 -4.13 -5.80 -21.86
C GLN A 70 -5.59 -5.62 -21.45
N GLY A 71 -6.01 -6.18 -20.30
CA GLY A 71 -7.33 -5.95 -19.73
C GLY A 71 -7.60 -4.48 -19.42
N LEU A 72 -6.62 -3.77 -18.85
CA LEU A 72 -6.71 -2.33 -18.56
C LEU A 72 -6.71 -1.46 -19.82
N ILE A 73 -6.03 -1.86 -20.89
CA ILE A 73 -6.12 -1.19 -22.19
C ILE A 73 -7.55 -1.28 -22.74
N LYS A 74 -8.21 -2.42 -22.55
CA LYS A 74 -9.61 -2.59 -22.98
C LYS A 74 -10.60 -1.88 -22.06
N ASN A 75 -10.36 -1.88 -20.78
CA ASN A 75 -11.17 -1.17 -19.79
C ASN A 75 -10.27 -0.59 -18.70
N LYS A 76 -9.92 0.70 -18.86
CA LYS A 76 -9.06 1.43 -17.93
C LYS A 76 -9.62 1.49 -16.50
N ASP A 77 -10.93 1.34 -16.36
CA ASP A 77 -11.64 1.40 -15.08
C ASP A 77 -11.88 0.03 -14.46
N SER A 78 -11.34 -1.03 -15.06
CA SER A 78 -11.44 -2.39 -14.55
C SER A 78 -10.76 -2.54 -13.20
N TYR A 79 -11.55 -2.59 -12.14
CA TYR A 79 -11.04 -2.87 -10.80
C TYR A 79 -10.34 -4.24 -10.74
N LYS A 80 -10.95 -5.25 -11.38
CA LYS A 80 -10.40 -6.62 -11.35
C LYS A 80 -9.05 -6.73 -12.04
N SER A 81 -8.89 -6.12 -13.21
CA SER A 81 -7.60 -6.11 -13.91
C SER A 81 -6.54 -5.39 -13.09
N ALA A 82 -6.90 -4.23 -12.51
CA ALA A 82 -6.00 -3.43 -11.70
C ALA A 82 -5.60 -4.15 -10.39
N PHE A 83 -6.54 -4.80 -9.72
CA PHE A 83 -6.28 -5.56 -8.50
C PHE A 83 -5.33 -6.75 -8.77
N ASN A 84 -5.64 -7.54 -9.79
CA ASN A 84 -4.83 -8.70 -10.17
C ASN A 84 -3.43 -8.28 -10.68
N LEU A 85 -3.32 -7.09 -11.30
CA LEU A 85 -2.03 -6.51 -11.67
C LEU A 85 -1.19 -6.19 -10.42
N GLY A 86 -1.78 -5.59 -9.41
CA GLY A 86 -1.13 -5.36 -8.11
C GLY A 86 -0.63 -6.66 -7.48
N ASP A 87 -1.45 -7.71 -7.50
CA ASP A 87 -1.06 -9.03 -7.01
C ASP A 87 0.11 -9.61 -7.84
N ALA A 88 0.09 -9.45 -9.16
CA ALA A 88 1.18 -9.91 -10.02
C ALA A 88 2.48 -9.16 -9.74
N TYR A 89 2.45 -7.86 -9.50
CA TYR A 89 3.61 -7.09 -9.07
C TYR A 89 4.15 -7.58 -7.73
N TYR A 90 3.27 -7.78 -6.75
CA TYR A 90 3.66 -8.28 -5.44
C TYR A 90 4.39 -9.62 -5.52
N GLN A 91 3.88 -10.56 -6.31
CA GLN A 91 4.49 -11.89 -6.49
C GLN A 91 5.84 -11.84 -7.24
N GLN A 92 6.07 -10.82 -8.06
CA GLN A 92 7.36 -10.56 -8.72
C GLN A 92 8.37 -9.89 -7.79
N GLY A 93 7.98 -9.49 -6.58
CA GLY A 93 8.81 -8.69 -5.67
C GLY A 93 8.86 -7.20 -6.01
N LYS A 94 8.05 -6.74 -6.97
CA LYS A 94 7.86 -5.32 -7.33
C LYS A 94 6.90 -4.68 -6.33
N TYR A 95 7.38 -4.53 -5.08
CA TYR A 95 6.51 -4.14 -3.96
C TYR A 95 6.09 -2.68 -4.00
N GLU A 96 6.92 -1.80 -4.52
CA GLU A 96 6.61 -0.39 -4.72
C GLU A 96 5.49 -0.22 -5.75
N GLU A 97 5.59 -0.87 -6.90
CA GLU A 97 4.57 -0.83 -7.95
C GLU A 97 3.26 -1.47 -7.48
N ALA A 98 3.35 -2.54 -6.69
CA ALA A 98 2.17 -3.14 -6.07
C ALA A 98 1.49 -2.17 -5.10
N ALA A 99 2.26 -1.47 -4.26
CA ALA A 99 1.72 -0.47 -3.33
C ALA A 99 1.03 0.68 -4.08
N GLU A 100 1.65 1.23 -5.12
CA GLU A 100 1.05 2.29 -5.95
C GLU A 100 -0.25 1.83 -6.60
N GLN A 101 -0.27 0.59 -7.13
CA GLN A 101 -1.44 0.01 -7.76
C GLN A 101 -2.59 -0.16 -6.76
N PHE A 102 -2.33 -0.73 -5.57
CA PHE A 102 -3.35 -0.88 -4.54
C PHE A 102 -3.79 0.46 -3.94
N GLN A 103 -2.88 1.42 -3.77
CA GLN A 103 -3.22 2.77 -3.33
C GLN A 103 -4.19 3.44 -4.30
N SER A 104 -3.94 3.35 -5.61
CA SER A 104 -4.87 3.85 -6.63
C SER A 104 -6.26 3.22 -6.49
N LEU A 105 -6.33 1.93 -6.19
CA LEU A 105 -7.59 1.21 -6.00
C LEU A 105 -8.38 1.65 -4.77
N THR A 106 -7.72 2.10 -3.70
CA THR A 106 -8.40 2.62 -2.50
C THR A 106 -9.19 3.90 -2.78
N HIS A 107 -8.80 4.67 -3.79
CA HIS A 107 -9.51 5.89 -4.20
C HIS A 107 -10.67 5.61 -5.17
N ARG A 108 -10.69 4.43 -5.81
CA ARG A 108 -11.67 4.08 -6.86
C ARG A 108 -12.76 3.13 -6.37
N ALA A 109 -12.48 2.34 -5.36
CA ALA A 109 -13.43 1.37 -4.82
C ALA A 109 -14.47 2.07 -3.93
N THR A 110 -15.75 1.70 -4.10
CA THR A 110 -16.87 2.21 -3.31
C THR A 110 -17.41 1.16 -2.31
N ALA A 111 -17.29 -0.12 -2.66
CA ALA A 111 -17.74 -1.21 -1.80
C ALA A 111 -16.75 -1.49 -0.68
N LYS A 112 -17.23 -1.61 0.56
CA LYS A 112 -16.39 -1.82 1.75
C LYS A 112 -15.51 -3.07 1.66
N ASP A 113 -16.04 -4.19 1.17
CA ASP A 113 -15.25 -5.43 0.99
C ASP A 113 -14.09 -5.24 0.02
N THR A 114 -14.33 -4.52 -1.06
CA THR A 114 -13.32 -4.22 -2.07
C THR A 114 -12.25 -3.27 -1.53
N LEU A 115 -12.67 -2.25 -0.77
CA LEU A 115 -11.77 -1.33 -0.07
C LEU A 115 -10.91 -2.06 0.96
N SER A 116 -11.49 -2.94 1.76
CA SER A 116 -10.76 -3.72 2.75
C SER A 116 -9.64 -4.52 2.09
N LYS A 117 -9.94 -5.24 1.01
CA LYS A 117 -8.94 -6.03 0.27
C LYS A 117 -7.83 -5.17 -0.35
N ALA A 118 -8.17 -4.01 -0.91
CA ALA A 118 -7.18 -3.10 -1.47
C ALA A 118 -6.25 -2.54 -0.38
N TYR A 119 -6.79 -2.13 0.75
CA TYR A 119 -6.01 -1.67 1.90
C TYR A 119 -5.16 -2.78 2.53
N HIS A 120 -5.68 -4.01 2.61
CA HIS A 120 -4.91 -5.17 3.08
C HIS A 120 -3.66 -5.40 2.21
N ASN A 121 -3.83 -5.48 0.89
CA ASN A 121 -2.73 -5.73 -0.04
C ASN A 121 -1.77 -4.52 -0.15
N LEU A 122 -2.28 -3.29 0.00
CA LEU A 122 -1.44 -2.10 0.17
C LEU A 122 -0.55 -2.25 1.41
N GLY A 123 -1.13 -2.63 2.54
CA GLY A 123 -0.40 -2.91 3.78
C GLY A 123 0.70 -3.96 3.58
N ASN A 124 0.36 -5.08 2.95
CA ASN A 124 1.33 -6.15 2.65
C ASN A 124 2.52 -5.62 1.82
N SER A 125 2.25 -4.81 0.81
CA SER A 125 3.27 -4.23 -0.07
C SER A 125 4.18 -3.24 0.68
N LEU A 126 3.59 -2.37 1.50
CA LEU A 126 4.30 -1.41 2.33
C LEU A 126 5.17 -2.08 3.40
N MET A 127 4.73 -3.19 3.97
CA MET A 127 5.52 -3.98 4.92
C MET A 127 6.78 -4.56 4.26
N LYS A 128 6.69 -5.01 3.01
CA LYS A 128 7.85 -5.53 2.25
C LYS A 128 8.88 -4.43 1.96
N THR A 129 8.46 -3.20 1.77
CA THR A 129 9.34 -2.03 1.57
C THR A 129 9.78 -1.37 2.90
N LYS A 130 9.49 -2.00 4.05
CA LYS A 130 9.80 -1.51 5.40
C LYS A 130 9.17 -0.16 5.76
N LYS A 131 8.12 0.25 5.05
CA LYS A 131 7.29 1.42 5.35
C LYS A 131 6.25 1.06 6.41
N TYR A 132 6.73 0.71 7.62
CA TYR A 132 5.91 0.08 8.65
C TYR A 132 4.77 0.96 9.15
N GLN A 133 4.98 2.27 9.28
CA GLN A 133 3.92 3.20 9.70
C GLN A 133 2.79 3.25 8.66
N GLU A 134 3.14 3.39 7.38
CA GLU A 134 2.17 3.43 6.30
C GLU A 134 1.42 2.10 6.16
N GLY A 135 2.13 0.96 6.32
CA GLY A 135 1.55 -0.37 6.34
C GLY A 135 0.55 -0.56 7.48
N LEU A 136 0.89 -0.08 8.69
CA LEU A 136 0.00 -0.06 9.84
C LEU A 136 -1.29 0.72 9.55
N ASP A 137 -1.18 1.90 8.96
CA ASP A 137 -2.32 2.75 8.61
C ASP A 137 -3.19 2.10 7.52
N ALA A 138 -2.57 1.40 6.57
CA ALA A 138 -3.29 0.64 5.56
C ALA A 138 -4.11 -0.51 6.18
N TYR A 139 -3.53 -1.35 7.05
CA TYR A 139 -4.29 -2.41 7.73
C TYR A 139 -5.40 -1.86 8.63
N LYS A 140 -5.17 -0.74 9.32
CA LYS A 140 -6.21 -0.06 10.09
C LYS A 140 -7.38 0.34 9.20
N ASN A 141 -7.13 0.83 7.99
CA ASN A 141 -8.18 1.17 7.03
C ASN A 141 -8.85 -0.10 6.45
N ALA A 142 -8.12 -1.21 6.26
CA ALA A 142 -8.72 -2.49 5.91
C ALA A 142 -9.75 -2.93 6.97
N LEU A 143 -9.36 -2.89 8.25
CA LEU A 143 -10.21 -3.26 9.39
C LEU A 143 -11.41 -2.33 9.60
N LYS A 144 -11.29 -1.03 9.28
CA LYS A 144 -12.44 -0.11 9.28
C LYS A 144 -13.51 -0.52 8.26
N ASN A 145 -13.10 -1.10 7.14
CA ASN A 145 -14.00 -1.53 6.08
C ASN A 145 -14.50 -2.97 6.29
N ASN A 146 -13.69 -3.85 6.86
CA ASN A 146 -14.05 -5.20 7.26
C ASN A 146 -13.45 -5.54 8.64
N PRO A 147 -14.17 -5.31 9.74
CA PRO A 147 -13.68 -5.58 11.10
C PRO A 147 -13.41 -7.06 11.38
N ASN A 148 -13.98 -7.97 10.59
CA ASN A 148 -13.84 -9.42 10.76
C ASN A 148 -12.68 -10.03 9.97
N ASP A 149 -11.85 -9.20 9.32
CA ASP A 149 -10.68 -9.66 8.57
C ASP A 149 -9.55 -10.02 9.54
N GLU A 150 -9.44 -11.32 9.86
CA GLU A 150 -8.43 -11.84 10.79
C GLU A 150 -7.01 -11.67 10.25
N ASP A 151 -6.81 -11.78 8.94
CA ASP A 151 -5.50 -11.62 8.32
C ASP A 151 -5.02 -10.16 8.42
N SER A 152 -5.90 -9.20 8.16
CA SER A 152 -5.59 -7.77 8.35
C SER A 152 -5.32 -7.45 9.81
N ARG A 153 -6.03 -8.10 10.74
CA ARG A 153 -5.85 -7.91 12.19
C ARG A 153 -4.49 -8.44 12.64
N TYR A 154 -4.13 -9.64 12.20
CA TYR A 154 -2.81 -10.21 12.46
C TYR A 154 -1.69 -9.34 11.90
N ASN A 155 -1.82 -8.92 10.62
CA ASN A 155 -0.83 -8.11 9.95
C ASN A 155 -0.71 -6.69 10.55
N TYR A 156 -1.81 -6.13 11.08
CA TYR A 156 -1.79 -4.88 11.84
C TYR A 156 -0.92 -5.00 13.10
N ALA A 157 -1.13 -6.05 13.90
CA ALA A 157 -0.33 -6.31 15.09
C ALA A 157 1.16 -6.52 14.75
N TYR A 158 1.44 -7.26 13.67
CA TYR A 158 2.80 -7.45 13.18
C TYR A 158 3.46 -6.14 12.73
N ALA A 159 2.73 -5.29 12.00
CA ALA A 159 3.22 -3.98 11.57
C ALA A 159 3.55 -3.07 12.75
N GLN A 160 2.74 -3.11 13.81
CA GLN A 160 2.99 -2.36 15.05
C GLN A 160 4.28 -2.82 15.73
N GLN A 161 4.52 -4.10 15.82
CA GLN A 161 5.75 -4.66 16.39
C GLN A 161 6.98 -4.24 15.57
N MET A 162 6.90 -4.33 14.23
CA MET A 162 8.00 -3.95 13.35
C MET A 162 8.32 -2.45 13.44
N LEU A 163 7.30 -1.61 13.55
CA LEU A 163 7.45 -0.18 13.76
C LEU A 163 8.14 0.14 15.10
N GLN A 164 7.77 -0.57 16.16
CA GLN A 164 8.40 -0.41 17.47
C GLN A 164 9.88 -0.82 17.43
N GLN A 165 10.20 -1.93 16.79
CA GLN A 165 11.57 -2.38 16.60
C GLN A 165 12.40 -1.36 15.79
N GLN A 166 11.82 -0.82 14.71
CA GLN A 166 12.48 0.21 13.91
C GLN A 166 12.80 1.46 14.74
N LYS A 167 11.84 1.92 15.56
CA LYS A 167 12.05 3.08 16.45
C LYS A 167 13.14 2.83 17.49
N GLN A 168 13.17 1.64 18.10
CA GLN A 168 14.20 1.26 19.06
C GLN A 168 15.59 1.21 18.42
N GLN A 169 15.68 0.69 17.19
CA GLN A 169 16.95 0.65 16.47
C GLN A 169 17.44 2.06 16.14
N GLN A 170 16.57 2.93 15.65
CA GLN A 170 16.91 4.32 15.36
C GLN A 170 17.37 5.09 16.62
N GLN A 171 16.81 4.77 17.78
CA GLN A 171 17.23 5.36 19.05
C GLN A 171 18.65 4.91 19.42
N LYS A 172 18.92 3.60 19.36
CA LYS A 172 20.26 3.06 19.62
C LYS A 172 21.33 3.64 18.70
N ASP A 173 21.00 3.80 17.41
CA ASP A 173 21.93 4.36 16.43
C ASP A 173 22.23 5.85 16.71
N LYS A 174 21.25 6.60 17.22
CA LYS A 174 21.46 7.99 17.68
C LYS A 174 22.35 8.05 18.94
N ASP A 175 22.03 7.22 19.92
CA ASP A 175 22.77 7.19 21.18
C ASP A 175 24.26 6.80 20.96
N ASN A 176 24.54 5.89 20.03
CA ASN A 176 25.89 5.53 19.64
C ASN A 176 26.64 6.67 18.93
N LYS A 177 25.96 7.37 17.98
CA LYS A 177 26.57 8.52 17.31
C LYS A 177 26.89 9.68 18.24
N ASP A 178 26.10 9.85 19.30
CA ASP A 178 26.33 10.91 20.27
C ASP A 178 27.46 10.54 21.24
N LYS A 179 27.66 9.25 21.53
CA LYS A 179 28.83 8.74 22.27
C LYS A 179 30.15 8.97 21.48
N ASP A 180 30.17 8.56 20.20
CA ASP A 180 31.33 8.74 19.33
C ASP A 180 31.72 10.22 19.15
N LYS A 181 30.74 11.16 19.25
CA LYS A 181 31.01 12.60 19.21
C LYS A 181 31.61 13.13 20.54
N LYS A 182 31.18 12.55 21.68
CA LYS A 182 31.73 12.94 22.98
C LYS A 182 33.17 12.47 23.14
N ASP A 183 33.46 11.19 22.81
CA ASP A 183 34.79 10.61 22.87
C ASP A 183 35.78 11.39 21.97
N LYS A 184 35.35 11.83 20.75
CA LYS A 184 36.20 12.65 19.89
C LYS A 184 36.39 14.10 20.35
N LYS A 185 35.54 14.62 21.25
CA LYS A 185 35.76 15.92 21.89
C LYS A 185 36.72 15.82 23.07
N GLU A 186 36.61 14.77 23.90
CA GLU A 186 37.53 14.56 25.01
C GLU A 186 38.96 14.30 24.54
N ASP A 187 39.14 13.61 23.38
CA ASP A 187 40.45 13.42 22.76
C ASP A 187 41.07 14.70 22.18
N LYS A 188 40.26 15.69 21.79
CA LYS A 188 40.77 17.00 21.33
C LYS A 188 41.15 17.89 22.48
N ASP A 189 40.34 17.93 23.54
CA ASP A 189 40.62 18.75 24.73
C ASP A 189 41.84 18.22 25.51
N ASN A 190 42.18 16.91 25.40
CA ASN A 190 43.40 16.32 25.98
C ASN A 190 44.67 16.52 25.13
N LYS A 191 44.55 16.84 23.82
CA LYS A 191 45.69 17.20 22.97
C LYS A 191 46.13 18.64 23.15
N ASP A 192 45.20 19.55 23.35
CA ASP A 192 45.51 20.98 23.53
C ASP A 192 46.13 21.28 24.92
N ASN A 193 46.03 20.34 25.87
CA ASN A 193 46.62 20.47 27.20
C ASN A 193 48.02 19.79 27.31
N LYS A 194 48.53 19.13 26.27
CA LYS A 194 49.88 18.50 26.26
C LYS A 194 50.94 19.32 25.57
N ASP A 195 50.57 20.33 24.80
CA ASP A 195 51.53 21.16 24.03
C ASP A 195 52.10 22.36 24.81
N ASN A 196 51.81 22.46 26.15
CA ASN A 196 52.31 23.55 26.99
C ASN A 196 53.26 23.15 28.11
N LYS A 197 53.80 21.96 28.09
CA LYS A 197 54.93 21.54 28.97
C LYS A 197 55.86 20.65 28.15
N ASP A 198 56.91 21.21 27.60
CA ASP A 198 58.24 20.64 27.48
C ASP A 198 59.01 21.33 26.33
N LYS A 199 59.48 22.53 26.65
CA LYS A 199 60.77 23.01 26.13
C LYS A 199 61.76 22.73 27.24
N ASP A 200 62.48 21.64 27.14
CA ASP A 200 63.85 21.38 27.54
C ASP A 200 64.06 19.88 27.66
N ASN A 201 64.66 19.22 26.71
CA ASN A 201 65.88 18.48 26.81
C ASN A 201 66.19 17.74 25.50
N LYS A 202 67.37 18.03 25.02
CA LYS A 202 68.08 17.32 23.95
C LYS A 202 68.57 15.96 24.36
N ASP A 203 68.72 15.08 23.38
CA ASP A 203 69.61 13.95 23.22
C ASP A 203 69.21 12.59 23.87
N LYS A 204 68.88 11.64 23.03
CA LYS A 204 69.62 10.42 22.72
C LYS A 204 68.78 9.32 22.04
N ASP A 205 69.30 8.94 20.88
CA ASP A 205 69.48 7.62 20.32
C ASP A 205 68.41 6.54 20.28
N LYS A 206 68.06 6.21 19.00
CA LYS A 206 68.05 4.91 18.33
C LYS A 206 67.32 3.71 18.96
N LYS A 207 66.57 3.08 18.05
CA LYS A 207 65.96 1.70 18.03
C LYS A 207 64.52 1.67 18.50
N ASP A 208 63.58 1.14 17.75
CA ASP A 208 63.52 -0.07 16.91
C ASP A 208 62.35 0.03 15.90
N GLU A 209 62.60 -0.33 14.68
CA GLU A 209 61.64 -0.88 13.74
C GLU A 209 61.09 -2.17 14.34
N ASP A 210 59.72 -2.24 14.47
CA ASP A 210 58.94 -3.46 14.41
C ASP A 210 57.58 -3.20 15.04
N LYS A 211 56.61 -2.84 14.22
CA LYS A 211 55.17 -3.07 14.41
C LYS A 211 54.35 -2.50 13.24
N LYS A 212 54.57 -3.12 12.10
CA LYS A 212 53.70 -2.86 10.90
C LYS A 212 53.27 -4.18 10.27
N GLU A 213 52.75 -5.13 11.02
CA GLU A 213 52.22 -6.39 10.47
C GLU A 213 50.97 -6.98 11.13
N GLU A 214 50.21 -6.26 11.94
CA GLU A 214 49.00 -6.81 12.57
C GLU A 214 47.66 -6.21 12.05
N GLU A 215 47.64 -5.26 11.13
CA GLU A 215 46.39 -4.71 10.59
C GLU A 215 45.88 -5.32 9.27
N LYS A 216 46.54 -6.36 8.74
CA LYS A 216 46.12 -6.99 7.46
C LYS A 216 45.47 -8.37 7.57
N LYS A 217 45.11 -8.85 8.75
CA LYS A 217 44.48 -10.18 8.92
C LYS A 217 43.00 -10.19 9.28
N ASN A 218 42.34 -9.03 9.47
CA ASN A 218 40.96 -8.99 9.89
C ASN A 218 39.96 -8.79 8.73
N ASP A 219 40.39 -8.63 7.48
CA ASP A 219 39.48 -8.41 6.32
C ASP A 219 39.18 -9.65 5.50
N LYS A 220 39.62 -10.85 5.92
CA LYS A 220 39.35 -12.09 5.17
C LYS A 220 38.38 -13.08 5.81
N GLU A 221 37.91 -12.84 7.01
CA GLU A 221 36.99 -13.78 7.70
C GLU A 221 35.50 -13.41 7.65
N ASN A 222 35.12 -12.41 6.88
CA ASN A 222 33.71 -11.96 6.82
C ASN A 222 33.03 -12.21 5.44
N LYS A 223 33.54 -13.17 4.66
CA LYS A 223 32.92 -13.51 3.34
C LYS A 223 32.16 -14.83 3.29
N ASP A 224 32.07 -15.58 4.38
CA ASP A 224 31.31 -16.83 4.46
C ASP A 224 30.17 -16.78 5.50
N LYS A 225 29.49 -15.64 5.64
CA LYS A 225 28.14 -15.64 6.25
C LYS A 225 27.14 -15.79 5.14
N GLN A 226 26.86 -17.08 4.86
CA GLN A 226 25.61 -17.60 4.30
C GLN A 226 24.49 -16.58 4.24
N GLU A 227 23.93 -16.43 3.05
CA GLU A 227 22.55 -15.97 2.83
C GLU A 227 21.60 -16.80 3.71
N GLN A 228 21.46 -16.45 4.96
CA GLN A 228 20.31 -16.84 5.74
C GLN A 228 19.13 -16.06 5.15
N LYS A 229 18.32 -16.74 4.31
CA LYS A 229 16.95 -16.33 4.03
C LYS A 229 16.36 -15.85 5.35
N PRO A 230 15.77 -14.63 5.41
CA PRO A 230 15.12 -14.19 6.63
C PRO A 230 14.04 -15.23 6.97
N GLN A 231 14.28 -15.99 8.02
CA GLN A 231 13.20 -16.74 8.66
C GLN A 231 12.17 -15.69 9.02
N GLN A 232 11.01 -15.76 8.37
CA GLN A 232 9.85 -15.02 8.80
C GLN A 232 9.64 -15.41 10.27
N ASN A 233 9.99 -14.52 11.19
CA ASN A 233 9.60 -14.61 12.58
C ASN A 233 8.07 -14.53 12.59
N LYS A 234 7.43 -15.69 12.40
CA LYS A 234 6.00 -15.82 12.55
C LYS A 234 5.71 -15.56 14.01
N ILE A 235 5.03 -14.45 14.29
CA ILE A 235 4.46 -14.21 15.61
C ILE A 235 3.60 -15.43 15.96
N SER A 236 3.72 -15.94 17.21
CA SER A 236 2.84 -17.03 17.65
C SER A 236 1.39 -16.53 17.64
N LYS A 237 0.42 -17.46 17.44
CA LYS A 237 -1.00 -17.09 17.53
C LYS A 237 -1.35 -16.43 18.86
N GLU A 238 -0.68 -16.85 19.93
CA GLU A 238 -0.89 -16.31 21.28
C GLU A 238 -0.35 -14.89 21.42
N ASP A 239 0.81 -14.59 20.84
CA ASP A 239 1.36 -13.23 20.87
C ASP A 239 0.55 -12.28 19.97
N ALA A 240 0.07 -12.77 18.84
CA ALA A 240 -0.87 -12.02 17.98
C ALA A 240 -2.18 -11.74 18.73
N GLN A 241 -2.70 -12.70 19.50
CA GLN A 241 -3.92 -12.52 20.30
C GLN A 241 -3.70 -11.51 21.42
N ARG A 242 -2.60 -11.58 22.16
CA ARG A 242 -2.25 -10.62 23.21
C ARG A 242 -2.11 -9.20 22.68
N LEU A 243 -1.50 -9.03 21.50
CA LEU A 243 -1.41 -7.74 20.82
C LEU A 243 -2.78 -7.21 20.40
N LEU A 244 -3.66 -8.11 19.96
CA LEU A 244 -5.04 -7.78 19.62
C LEU A 244 -5.86 -7.29 20.80
N ASP A 245 -5.75 -7.99 21.92
CA ASP A 245 -6.45 -7.64 23.17
C ASP A 245 -5.96 -6.27 23.68
N ALA A 246 -4.64 -6.00 23.59
CA ALA A 246 -4.07 -4.71 23.92
C ALA A 246 -4.61 -3.59 23.01
N LEU A 247 -4.73 -3.85 21.69
CA LEU A 247 -5.27 -2.90 20.72
C LEU A 247 -6.73 -2.58 20.93
N GLN A 248 -7.56 -3.60 21.27
CA GLN A 248 -8.96 -3.37 21.62
C GLN A 248 -9.10 -2.48 22.84
N ASN A 249 -8.22 -2.65 23.83
CA ASN A 249 -8.19 -1.77 25.01
C ASN A 249 -7.77 -0.35 24.66
N ASP A 250 -6.76 -0.17 23.81
CA ASP A 250 -6.30 1.15 23.38
C ASP A 250 -7.35 1.86 22.51
N GLU A 251 -8.03 1.13 21.63
CA GLU A 251 -9.11 1.69 20.82
C GLU A 251 -10.32 2.09 21.69
N LYS A 252 -10.67 1.28 22.69
CA LYS A 252 -11.71 1.60 23.66
C LYS A 252 -11.34 2.84 24.49
N ASN A 253 -10.11 2.91 24.97
CA ASN A 253 -9.60 4.06 25.72
C ASN A 253 -9.59 5.33 24.86
N LEU A 254 -9.25 5.23 23.57
CA LEU A 254 -9.29 6.36 22.64
C LEU A 254 -10.73 6.81 22.34
N GLN A 255 -11.65 5.86 22.15
CA GLN A 255 -13.08 6.17 21.96
C GLN A 255 -13.68 6.84 23.20
N ASP A 256 -13.32 6.36 24.38
CA ASP A 256 -13.77 6.96 25.66
C ASP A 256 -13.18 8.36 25.85
N LYS A 257 -11.94 8.59 25.43
CA LYS A 257 -11.30 9.91 25.45
C LYS A 257 -11.99 10.87 24.48
N ILE A 258 -12.24 10.43 23.23
CA ILE A 258 -12.98 11.22 22.23
C ILE A 258 -14.39 11.54 22.71
N LYS A 259 -15.07 10.59 23.37
CA LYS A 259 -16.40 10.80 23.94
C LYS A 259 -16.40 11.83 25.09
N LYS A 260 -15.39 11.74 25.96
CA LYS A 260 -15.19 12.73 27.06
C LYS A 260 -14.86 14.12 26.51
N ASP A 261 -14.04 14.22 25.49
CA ASP A 261 -13.67 15.50 24.88
C ASP A 261 -14.84 16.12 24.09
N LYS A 262 -15.66 15.31 23.42
CA LYS A 262 -16.93 15.78 22.83
C LYS A 262 -17.94 16.25 23.88
N MET A 263 -18.00 15.59 25.02
CA MET A 263 -18.92 16.04 26.12
C MET A 263 -18.41 17.30 26.81
N LYS A 264 -17.09 17.57 26.84
CA LYS A 264 -16.54 18.82 27.35
C LYS A 264 -16.78 20.01 26.39
N GLY A 265 -16.88 19.77 25.07
CA GLY A 265 -17.15 20.81 24.06
C GLY A 265 -18.59 21.30 23.98
N VAL A 266 -19.53 20.74 24.75
CA VAL A 266 -20.97 21.10 24.72
C VAL A 266 -21.37 22.10 25.80
N LYS A 267 -20.45 22.69 26.55
CA LYS A 267 -20.76 23.85 27.39
C LYS A 267 -20.63 25.15 26.58
N VAL A 268 -21.50 25.34 25.61
CA VAL A 268 -21.80 26.67 25.05
C VAL A 268 -22.70 27.36 26.05
N LYS A 269 -22.13 28.36 26.74
CA LYS A 269 -22.90 29.32 27.51
C LYS A 269 -23.80 30.07 26.53
N ILE A 270 -25.08 29.76 26.55
CA ILE A 270 -26.09 30.59 25.88
C ILE A 270 -26.27 31.78 26.80
N GLU A 271 -25.57 32.89 26.54
CA GLU A 271 -25.96 34.19 27.09
C GLU A 271 -27.26 34.58 26.40
N LYS A 272 -28.33 34.62 27.21
CA LYS A 272 -29.58 35.19 26.78
C LYS A 272 -29.45 36.69 26.83
N ASP A 273 -29.29 37.31 25.66
CA ASP A 273 -29.54 38.73 25.47
C ASP A 273 -31.08 38.92 25.35
N TRP A 274 -31.68 39.57 26.33
CA TRP A 274 -33.01 40.15 26.29
C TRP A 274 -32.87 41.65 26.10
#